data_d8684454c8aff1d109efe16986e5b497
#
_entry.id   d8684454c8aff1d109efe16986e5b497
#
_cell.length_a   1.000
_cell.length_b   1.000
_cell.length_c   1.000
_cell.angle_alpha   90.00
_cell.angle_beta   90.00
_cell.angle_gamma   90.00
#
_symmetry.space_group_name_H-M   'P 1'
#
loop_
_entity.id
_entity.type
_entity.pdbx_description
1 polymer ?
#
loop_
_entity_poly.entity_id
_entity_poly.type
_entity_poly.pdbx_seq_one_letter_code
_entity_poly.pdbx_strand_id
1 'polypeptide(L)' 'MNEKNAIREALDKHGVKMSEFARAEQIPLRTFHNWCYGERKPAPYLERWCIEKIEQYAQNKEKAAE' A
#
# COMPACT_ATOMS: atom_id res chain seq x y z
N MET A 1 0.10 6.66 -20.39
CA MET A 1 0.81 7.38 -19.35
C MET A 1 0.39 6.87 -17.98
N ASN A 2 1.35 6.50 -17.19
CA ASN A 2 1.05 5.86 -15.93
C ASN A 2 1.02 6.86 -14.81
N GLU A 3 -0.17 7.15 -14.37
CA GLU A 3 -0.32 7.96 -13.19
C GLU A 3 -0.25 7.05 -11.99
N LYS A 4 0.58 7.43 -11.03
CA LYS A 4 0.60 6.72 -9.77
C LYS A 4 -0.70 6.98 -9.06
N ASN A 5 -1.34 5.93 -8.61
CA ASN A 5 -2.49 6.17 -7.76
C ASN A 5 -2.02 6.45 -6.33
N ALA A 6 -2.97 6.84 -5.49
CA ALA A 6 -2.62 7.28 -4.14
C ALA A 6 -1.95 6.18 -3.33
N ILE A 7 -2.33 4.93 -3.56
CA ILE A 7 -1.76 3.81 -2.83
C ILE A 7 -0.28 3.65 -3.18
N ARG A 8 0.04 3.70 -4.48
CA ARG A 8 1.43 3.58 -4.90
C ARG A 8 2.26 4.74 -4.40
N GLU A 9 1.70 5.93 -4.41
CA GLU A 9 2.41 7.08 -3.91
C GLU A 9 2.73 6.93 -2.42
N ALA A 10 1.79 6.40 -1.66
CA ALA A 10 2.02 6.17 -0.24
C ALA A 10 3.14 5.17 -0.04
N LEU A 11 3.14 4.09 -0.82
CA LEU A 11 4.20 3.10 -0.73
C LEU A 11 5.56 3.70 -1.03
N ASP A 12 5.65 4.49 -2.11
CA ASP A 12 6.90 5.12 -2.48
C ASP A 12 7.35 6.12 -1.41
N LYS A 13 6.41 6.90 -0.91
CA LYS A 13 6.71 7.94 0.07
C LYS A 13 7.31 7.33 1.33
N HIS A 14 6.78 6.18 1.74
CA HIS A 14 7.22 5.55 2.98
C HIS A 14 8.24 4.45 2.77
N GLY A 15 8.64 4.20 1.52
CA GLY A 15 9.63 3.18 1.23
C GLY A 15 9.18 1.77 1.53
N VAL A 16 7.90 1.50 1.35
CA VAL A 16 7.32 0.19 1.62
C VAL A 16 7.10 -0.55 0.32
N LYS A 17 7.49 -1.81 0.27
CA LYS A 17 7.29 -2.64 -0.91
C LYS A 17 5.89 -3.22 -0.93
N MET A 18 5.33 -3.37 -2.15
CA MET A 18 3.99 -3.92 -2.28
C MET A 18 3.89 -5.30 -1.67
N SER A 19 4.85 -6.18 -1.98
CA SER A 19 4.79 -7.54 -1.46
C SER A 19 4.90 -7.57 0.05
N GLU A 20 5.72 -6.69 0.58
CA GLU A 20 5.92 -6.59 2.02
C GLU A 20 4.62 -6.20 2.72
N PHE A 21 3.99 -5.15 2.21
CA PHE A 21 2.75 -4.67 2.80
C PHE A 21 1.61 -5.67 2.63
N ALA A 22 1.50 -6.25 1.43
CA ALA A 22 0.43 -7.22 1.18
C ALA A 22 0.55 -8.41 2.12
N ARG A 23 1.77 -8.87 2.36
CA ARG A 23 1.98 -9.99 3.27
C ARG A 23 1.59 -9.60 4.69
N ALA A 24 1.99 -8.41 5.11
CA ALA A 24 1.71 -7.97 6.47
C ALA A 24 0.21 -7.86 6.74
N GLU A 25 -0.54 -7.44 5.72
CA GLU A 25 -1.99 -7.27 5.86
C GLU A 25 -2.76 -8.49 5.37
N GLN A 26 -2.05 -9.54 4.96
CA GLN A 26 -2.67 -10.77 4.49
C GLN A 26 -3.57 -10.54 3.29
N ILE A 27 -3.16 -9.63 2.42
CA ILE A 27 -3.86 -9.36 1.18
C ILE A 27 -3.18 -10.16 0.08
N PRO A 28 -3.93 -10.87 -0.77
CA PRO A 28 -3.30 -11.55 -1.89
C PRO A 28 -2.54 -10.54 -2.74
N LEU A 29 -1.30 -10.85 -3.07
CA LEU A 29 -0.45 -9.91 -3.78
C LEU A 29 -1.07 -9.49 -5.10
N ARG A 30 -1.71 -10.44 -5.80
CA ARG A 30 -2.35 -10.14 -7.07
C ARG A 30 -3.44 -9.08 -6.89
N THR A 31 -4.25 -9.22 -5.85
CA THR A 31 -5.32 -8.27 -5.57
C THR A 31 -4.75 -6.89 -5.28
N PHE A 32 -3.74 -6.84 -4.43
CA PHE A 32 -3.13 -5.57 -4.07
C PHE A 32 -2.46 -4.94 -5.29
N HIS A 33 -1.82 -5.74 -6.10
CA HIS A 33 -1.19 -5.29 -7.33
C HIS A 33 -2.21 -4.63 -8.25
N ASN A 34 -3.39 -5.24 -8.38
CA ASN A 34 -4.45 -4.68 -9.21
C ASN A 34 -4.87 -3.31 -8.69
N TRP A 35 -4.95 -3.15 -7.40
CA TRP A 35 -5.29 -1.86 -6.82
C TRP A 35 -4.22 -0.82 -7.11
N CYS A 36 -2.96 -1.22 -7.03
CA CYS A 36 -1.85 -0.30 -7.21
C CYS A 36 -1.71 0.16 -8.65
N TYR A 37 -2.04 -0.70 -9.59
CA TYR A 37 -1.87 -0.37 -11.00
C TYR A 37 -3.16 0.05 -11.68
N GLY A 38 -4.24 0.16 -10.91
CA GLY A 38 -5.46 0.74 -11.44
C GLY A 38 -6.27 -0.15 -12.34
N GLU A 39 -5.94 -1.43 -12.42
CA GLU A 39 -6.75 -2.34 -13.21
C GLU A 39 -8.14 -2.48 -12.61
N ARG A 40 -8.21 -2.38 -11.29
CA ARG A 40 -9.47 -2.31 -10.59
C ARG A 40 -9.34 -1.23 -9.53
N LYS A 41 -10.14 -0.19 -9.68
CA LYS A 41 -10.09 0.89 -8.71
C LYS A 41 -10.79 0.45 -7.43
N PRO A 42 -10.12 0.52 -6.30
CA PRO A 42 -10.78 0.23 -5.05
C PRO A 42 -11.77 1.34 -4.71
N ALA A 43 -12.75 1.02 -3.88
CA ALA A 43 -13.66 2.03 -3.38
C ALA A 43 -12.87 3.11 -2.63
N PRO A 44 -13.36 4.35 -2.60
CA PRO A 44 -12.62 5.42 -1.93
C PRO A 44 -12.28 5.10 -0.48
N TYR A 45 -13.17 4.45 0.24
CA TYR A 45 -12.89 4.10 1.64
C TYR A 45 -11.76 3.07 1.73
N LEU A 46 -11.67 2.17 0.76
CA LEU A 46 -10.63 1.15 0.76
C LEU A 46 -9.28 1.77 0.42
N GLU A 47 -9.28 2.71 -0.51
CA GLU A 47 -8.05 3.42 -0.85
C GLU A 47 -7.52 4.16 0.36
N ARG A 48 -8.39 4.85 1.08
CA ARG A 48 -8.00 5.56 2.29
C ARG A 48 -7.47 4.60 3.34
N TRP A 49 -8.14 3.46 3.49
CA TRP A 49 -7.71 2.45 4.45
C TRP A 49 -6.29 1.98 4.14
N CYS A 50 -6.02 1.71 2.86
CA CYS A 50 -4.70 1.26 2.46
C CYS A 50 -3.63 2.30 2.79
N ILE A 51 -3.91 3.56 2.51
CA ILE A 51 -2.95 4.62 2.76
C ILE A 51 -2.66 4.72 4.26
N GLU A 52 -3.69 4.69 5.08
CA GLU A 52 -3.51 4.74 6.52
C GLU A 52 -2.70 3.55 7.03
N LYS A 53 -3.01 2.37 6.50
CA LYS A 53 -2.28 1.18 6.93
C LYS A 53 -0.82 1.21 6.50
N ILE A 54 -0.56 1.74 5.32
CA ILE A 54 0.83 1.87 4.86
C ILE A 54 1.59 2.79 5.79
N GLU A 55 1.00 3.90 6.18
CA GLU A 55 1.63 4.82 7.11
C GLU A 55 1.91 4.13 8.44
N GLN A 56 0.93 3.41 8.97
CA GLN A 56 1.10 2.71 10.24
C GLN A 56 2.19 1.65 10.13
N TYR A 57 2.19 0.92 9.02
CA TYR A 57 3.20 -0.11 8.81
C TYR A 57 4.60 0.50 8.80
N ALA A 58 4.75 1.63 8.11
CA ALA A 58 6.05 2.28 8.03
C ALA A 58 6.51 2.77 9.42
N GLN A 59 5.58 3.31 10.20
CA GLN A 59 5.93 3.76 11.55
C GLN A 59 6.33 2.60 12.43
N ASN A 60 5.59 1.49 12.35
CA ASN A 60 5.93 0.32 13.13
C ASN A 60 7.26 -0.27 12.73
N LYS A 61 7.54 -0.23 11.43
CA LYS A 61 8.81 -0.75 10.92
C LYS A 61 9.97 0.07 11.45
N GLU A 62 9.82 1.38 11.51
CA GLU A 62 10.86 2.24 12.06
C GLU A 62 11.10 1.94 13.53
N LYS A 63 10.01 1.77 14.28
CA LYS A 63 10.14 1.45 15.70
C LYS A 63 10.81 0.10 15.89
N ALA A 64 10.45 -0.87 15.06
CA ALA A 64 11.04 -2.20 15.18
C ALA A 64 12.52 -2.20 14.84
N ALA A 65 12.94 -1.26 14.00
CA ALA A 65 14.34 -1.19 13.60
C ALA A 65 15.25 -0.66 14.71
N GLU A 66 14.66 -0.04 15.70
CA GLU A 66 15.44 0.40 16.84
C GLU A 66 15.68 -0.79 17.75
#